data_6bc5baaceda423b26efed8655540bb80
#
_entry.id   6bc5baaceda423b26efed8655540bb80
#
_cell.length_a   1.000
_cell.length_b   1.000
_cell.length_c   1.000
_cell.angle_alpha   90.00
_cell.angle_beta   90.00
_cell.angle_gamma   90.00
#
_symmetry.space_group_name_H-M   'P 1'
#
loop_
_entity.id
_entity.type
_entity.pdbx_description
1 polymer ?
#
loop_
_entity_poly.entity_id
_entity_poly.type
_entity_poly.pdbx_seq_one_letter_code
_entity_poly.pdbx_strand_id
1 'polypeptide(L)'
;MRILINAGHGGRDTGAVNGSLYERDVNKNIAMKLCELLMGEGHAITYFQQTKSVNDVWQFENKCSYDLTISIHCNSYNSTSNGHEVLYYPNSTKGKKLAQAIQTALVKTVGLRDRGVKSRDNLCVLSKTKSVAIIVETAFISNPNEAKLLKEKPGIFAKAVADGVKNYFKS
;
A
#
# COMPACT_ATOMS: atom_id res chain seq x y z
N MET A 1 -4.33 -15.84 -8.15
CA MET A 1 -3.81 -14.61 -8.80
C MET A 1 -2.35 -14.45 -8.47
N ARG A 2 -1.58 -13.83 -9.38
CA ARG A 2 -0.18 -13.42 -9.15
C ARG A 2 -0.17 -11.97 -8.71
N ILE A 3 0.25 -11.71 -7.47
CA ILE A 3 0.20 -10.37 -6.87
C ILE A 3 1.60 -9.94 -6.46
N LEU A 4 2.01 -8.76 -6.91
CA LEU A 4 3.21 -8.09 -6.44
C LEU A 4 2.85 -7.20 -5.25
N ILE A 5 3.46 -7.46 -4.10
CA ILE A 5 3.39 -6.59 -2.92
C ILE A 5 4.70 -5.82 -2.82
N ASN A 6 4.62 -4.51 -2.98
CA ASN A 6 5.75 -3.61 -2.84
C ASN A 6 5.72 -2.89 -1.49
N ALA A 7 6.80 -2.97 -0.73
CA ALA A 7 7.02 -2.06 0.39
C ALA A 7 7.73 -0.80 -0.14
N GLY A 8 7.08 0.34 -0.05
CA GLY A 8 7.64 1.62 -0.45
C GLY A 8 8.86 1.97 0.37
N HIS A 9 9.81 2.65 -0.24
CA HIS A 9 11.10 3.02 0.32
C HIS A 9 11.96 1.80 0.70
N GLY A 10 13.25 1.99 0.94
CA GLY A 10 14.17 0.91 1.29
C GLY A 10 15.63 1.26 1.05
N GLY A 11 16.54 0.39 1.46
CA GLY A 11 17.98 0.67 1.39
C GLY A 11 18.34 1.95 2.16
N ARG A 12 18.87 2.98 1.45
CA ARG A 12 19.20 4.29 2.03
C ARG A 12 18.02 5.26 2.06
N ASP A 13 16.96 4.98 1.33
CA ASP A 13 15.73 5.79 1.33
C ASP A 13 14.85 5.39 2.50
N THR A 14 14.81 6.23 3.51
CA THR A 14 14.00 6.00 4.73
C THR A 14 12.52 6.26 4.53
N GLY A 15 12.14 6.99 3.45
CA GLY A 15 10.83 7.64 3.39
C GLY A 15 10.68 8.70 4.47
N ALA A 16 9.45 9.00 4.83
CA ALA A 16 9.13 9.92 5.92
C ALA A 16 9.61 9.38 7.28
N VAL A 17 9.94 10.29 8.20
CA VAL A 17 10.53 9.97 9.50
C VAL A 17 9.75 10.67 10.62
N ASN A 18 9.47 9.92 11.69
CA ASN A 18 8.93 10.46 12.94
C ASN A 18 9.74 9.87 14.13
N GLY A 19 10.67 10.65 14.68
CA GLY A 19 11.63 10.18 15.68
C GLY A 19 12.47 9.01 15.18
N SER A 20 12.33 7.85 15.81
CA SER A 20 13.00 6.61 15.41
C SER A 20 12.18 5.74 14.44
N LEU A 21 11.00 6.19 14.05
CA LEU A 21 10.13 5.45 13.13
C LEU A 21 10.39 5.90 11.70
N TYR A 22 10.81 4.96 10.85
CA TYR A 22 11.05 5.16 9.43
C TYR A 22 9.94 4.54 8.60
N GLU A 23 9.42 5.25 7.62
CA GLU A 23 8.36 4.78 6.74
C GLU A 23 8.71 3.45 6.05
N ARG A 24 9.97 3.30 5.54
CA ARG A 24 10.44 2.06 4.92
C ARG A 24 10.26 0.82 5.81
N ASP A 25 10.46 0.97 7.14
CA ASP A 25 10.39 -0.14 8.07
C ASP A 25 8.93 -0.48 8.43
N VAL A 26 8.08 0.53 8.54
CA VAL A 26 6.64 0.38 8.70
C VAL A 26 6.04 -0.30 7.47
N ASN A 27 6.34 0.20 6.28
CA ASN A 27 5.86 -0.37 5.02
C ASN A 27 6.28 -1.83 4.86
N LYS A 28 7.54 -2.16 5.19
CA LYS A 28 8.05 -3.53 5.20
C LYS A 28 7.23 -4.42 6.13
N ASN A 29 7.00 -3.98 7.37
CA ASN A 29 6.28 -4.78 8.37
C ASN A 29 4.82 -5.05 7.95
N ILE A 30 4.13 -4.05 7.38
CA ILE A 30 2.77 -4.22 6.88
C ILE A 30 2.77 -5.13 5.65
N ALA A 31 3.67 -4.89 4.69
CA ALA A 31 3.75 -5.66 3.44
C ALA A 31 4.05 -7.14 3.69
N MET A 32 4.96 -7.48 4.60
CA MET A 32 5.28 -8.87 4.94
C MET A 32 4.06 -9.61 5.53
N LYS A 33 3.34 -8.96 6.47
CA LYS A 33 2.11 -9.52 7.02
C LYS A 33 1.00 -9.67 5.96
N LEU A 34 0.91 -8.72 5.03
CA LEU A 34 -0.02 -8.82 3.91
C LEU A 34 0.32 -10.01 2.99
N CYS A 35 1.61 -10.25 2.72
CA CYS A 35 2.05 -11.40 1.94
C CYS A 35 1.60 -12.72 2.60
N GLU A 36 1.79 -12.87 3.91
CA GLU A 36 1.37 -14.06 4.66
C GLU A 36 -0.14 -14.31 4.54
N LEU A 37 -0.96 -13.26 4.72
CA LEU A 37 -2.41 -13.34 4.63
C LEU A 37 -2.87 -13.75 3.22
N LEU A 38 -2.35 -13.10 2.18
CA LEU A 38 -2.74 -13.39 0.80
C LEU A 38 -2.24 -14.75 0.31
N MET A 39 -1.08 -15.21 0.75
CA MET A 39 -0.61 -16.58 0.50
C MET A 39 -1.54 -17.62 1.15
N GLY A 40 -1.98 -17.36 2.39
CA GLY A 40 -2.99 -18.18 3.08
C GLY A 40 -4.34 -18.24 2.36
N GLU A 41 -4.67 -17.26 1.53
CA GLU A 41 -5.87 -17.24 0.67
C GLU A 41 -5.63 -17.89 -0.72
N GLY A 42 -4.46 -18.48 -0.96
CA GLY A 42 -4.13 -19.22 -2.19
C GLY A 42 -3.63 -18.34 -3.35
N HIS A 43 -3.17 -17.11 -3.09
CA HIS A 43 -2.56 -16.26 -4.09
C HIS A 43 -1.06 -16.53 -4.24
N ALA A 44 -0.52 -16.42 -5.47
CA ALA A 44 0.91 -16.46 -5.72
C ALA A 44 1.50 -15.07 -5.49
N ILE A 45 2.23 -14.89 -4.38
CA ILE A 45 2.73 -13.60 -3.93
C ILE A 45 4.21 -13.45 -4.27
N THR A 46 4.57 -12.30 -4.80
CA THR A 46 5.95 -11.82 -4.90
C THR A 46 6.09 -10.58 -4.01
N TYR A 47 7.03 -10.63 -3.08
CA TYR A 47 7.41 -9.47 -2.28
C TYR A 47 8.57 -8.72 -2.95
N PHE A 48 8.46 -7.41 -2.99
CA PHE A 48 9.53 -6.52 -3.43
C PHE A 48 9.63 -5.30 -2.51
N GLN A 49 10.83 -4.97 -2.07
CA GLN A 49 11.09 -3.70 -1.41
C GLN A 49 11.93 -2.82 -2.32
N GLN A 50 11.53 -1.60 -2.52
CA GLN A 50 12.29 -0.59 -3.24
C GLN A 50 13.69 -0.44 -2.61
N THR A 51 14.75 -0.38 -3.42
CA THR A 51 16.12 -0.35 -2.90
C THR A 51 16.87 0.94 -3.22
N LYS A 52 16.74 1.47 -4.42
CA LYS A 52 17.52 2.63 -4.90
C LYS A 52 16.65 3.76 -5.42
N SER A 53 15.54 3.43 -6.06
CA SER A 53 14.72 4.40 -6.79
C SER A 53 13.27 3.91 -6.90
N VAL A 54 12.32 4.84 -6.99
CA VAL A 54 10.91 4.55 -7.35
C VAL A 54 10.78 3.80 -8.68
N ASN A 55 11.78 3.91 -9.55
CA ASN A 55 11.81 3.17 -10.82
C ASN A 55 12.04 1.67 -10.65
N ASP A 56 12.65 1.23 -9.54
CA ASP A 56 12.94 -0.19 -9.31
C ASP A 56 11.66 -1.03 -9.33
N VAL A 57 10.57 -0.49 -8.81
CA VAL A 57 9.28 -1.21 -8.66
C VAL A 57 8.69 -1.57 -10.02
N TRP A 58 8.47 -0.60 -10.90
CA TRP A 58 7.86 -0.85 -12.20
C TRP A 58 8.80 -1.61 -13.15
N GLN A 59 10.13 -1.40 -13.04
CA GLN A 59 11.11 -2.16 -13.80
C GLN A 59 11.16 -3.61 -13.37
N PHE A 60 11.03 -3.89 -12.07
CA PHE A 60 10.90 -5.25 -11.56
C PHE A 60 9.58 -5.88 -11.99
N GLU A 61 8.47 -5.17 -11.81
CA GLU A 61 7.13 -5.63 -12.16
C GLU A 61 7.03 -6.01 -13.65
N ASN A 62 7.55 -5.17 -14.52
CA ASN A 62 7.45 -5.36 -15.96
C ASN A 62 8.27 -6.55 -16.51
N LYS A 63 9.15 -7.17 -15.71
CA LYS A 63 9.88 -8.40 -16.07
C LYS A 63 9.03 -9.66 -15.97
N CYS A 64 7.93 -9.60 -15.23
CA CYS A 64 7.00 -10.70 -15.01
C CYS A 64 5.57 -10.25 -15.29
N SER A 65 4.64 -11.19 -15.38
CA SER A 65 3.22 -10.89 -15.49
C SER A 65 2.57 -11.03 -14.12
N TYR A 66 2.04 -9.92 -13.61
CA TYR A 66 1.22 -9.87 -12.38
C TYR A 66 -0.21 -9.48 -12.74
N ASP A 67 -1.16 -9.92 -11.93
CA ASP A 67 -2.56 -9.51 -12.04
C ASP A 67 -2.78 -8.19 -11.29
N LEU A 68 -2.15 -8.05 -10.12
CA LEU A 68 -2.22 -6.88 -9.26
C LEU A 68 -0.83 -6.47 -8.77
N THR A 69 -0.64 -5.16 -8.60
CA THR A 69 0.50 -4.57 -7.88
C THR A 69 -0.03 -3.67 -6.77
N ILE A 70 0.31 -3.99 -5.53
CA ILE A 70 -0.10 -3.23 -4.34
C ILE A 70 1.14 -2.67 -3.68
N SER A 71 1.28 -1.34 -3.69
CA SER A 71 2.38 -0.64 -3.04
C SER A 71 1.91 -0.08 -1.70
N ILE A 72 2.63 -0.43 -0.62
CA ILE A 72 2.33 -0.01 0.75
C ILE A 72 3.20 1.18 1.11
N HIS A 73 2.56 2.26 1.55
CA HIS A 73 3.17 3.52 1.97
C HIS A 73 2.52 4.07 3.25
N CYS A 74 3.17 5.05 3.84
CA CYS A 74 2.61 5.91 4.87
C CYS A 74 2.61 7.35 4.38
N ASN A 75 1.49 8.04 4.57
CA ASN A 75 1.39 9.45 4.27
C ASN A 75 2.17 10.30 5.30
N SER A 76 2.58 11.50 4.90
CA SER A 76 3.24 12.45 5.78
C SER A 76 2.90 13.88 5.38
N TYR A 77 2.58 14.72 6.36
CA TYR A 77 2.39 16.16 6.16
C TYR A 77 2.66 16.90 7.49
N ASN A 78 1.66 17.35 8.21
CA ASN A 78 1.82 17.94 9.54
C ASN A 78 1.36 16.96 10.64
N SER A 79 1.58 17.32 11.90
CA SER A 79 1.24 16.46 13.06
C SER A 79 -0.26 16.27 13.31
N THR A 80 -1.12 17.04 12.66
CA THR A 80 -2.59 16.96 12.79
C THR A 80 -3.27 16.26 11.62
N SER A 81 -2.56 16.07 10.50
CA SER A 81 -3.06 15.31 9.35
C SER A 81 -3.27 13.85 9.72
N ASN A 82 -4.36 13.26 9.22
CA ASN A 82 -4.76 11.91 9.63
C ASN A 82 -5.58 11.19 8.54
N GLY A 83 -5.65 9.86 8.66
CA GLY A 83 -6.55 9.00 7.87
C GLY A 83 -5.88 8.21 6.76
N HIS A 84 -6.68 7.40 6.07
CA HIS A 84 -6.29 6.55 4.95
C HIS A 84 -6.65 7.16 3.61
N GLU A 85 -5.85 6.89 2.59
CA GLU A 85 -6.22 7.11 1.19
C GLU A 85 -5.60 6.03 0.30
N VAL A 86 -6.29 5.68 -0.79
CA VAL A 86 -5.75 4.74 -1.77
C VAL A 86 -5.68 5.43 -3.13
N LEU A 87 -4.51 5.34 -3.76
CA LEU A 87 -4.22 5.99 -5.02
C LEU A 87 -4.29 5.00 -6.18
N TYR A 88 -4.82 5.44 -7.32
CA TYR A 88 -4.93 4.66 -8.54
C TYR A 88 -4.64 5.51 -9.79
N TYR A 89 -4.35 4.85 -10.93
CA TYR A 89 -4.15 5.55 -12.21
C TYR A 89 -5.49 6.05 -12.79
N PRO A 90 -5.61 7.31 -13.26
CA PRO A 90 -6.90 7.92 -13.64
C PRO A 90 -7.76 7.11 -14.58
N ASN A 91 -7.15 6.47 -15.60
CA ASN A 91 -7.86 5.71 -16.63
C ASN A 91 -8.04 4.22 -16.28
N SER A 92 -7.62 3.80 -15.07
CA SER A 92 -7.75 2.41 -14.62
C SER A 92 -9.07 2.18 -13.88
N THR A 93 -10.10 1.74 -14.61
CA THR A 93 -11.38 1.36 -14.01
C THR A 93 -11.22 0.22 -12.99
N LYS A 94 -10.40 -0.78 -13.30
CA LYS A 94 -10.08 -1.90 -12.37
C LYS A 94 -9.29 -1.39 -11.16
N GLY A 95 -8.33 -0.49 -11.37
CA GLY A 95 -7.56 0.14 -10.29
C GLY A 95 -8.47 0.94 -9.35
N LYS A 96 -9.43 1.71 -9.88
CA LYS A 96 -10.42 2.44 -9.08
C LYS A 96 -11.28 1.49 -8.23
N LYS A 97 -11.76 0.38 -8.81
CA LYS A 97 -12.55 -0.62 -8.07
C LYS A 97 -11.75 -1.27 -6.95
N LEU A 98 -10.50 -1.68 -7.23
CA LEU A 98 -9.59 -2.24 -6.23
C LEU A 98 -9.30 -1.23 -5.11
N ALA A 99 -8.97 0.01 -5.48
CA ALA A 99 -8.72 1.09 -4.51
C ALA A 99 -9.94 1.33 -3.60
N GLN A 100 -11.15 1.36 -4.16
CA GLN A 100 -12.38 1.55 -3.39
C GLN A 100 -12.65 0.39 -2.42
N ALA A 101 -12.44 -0.86 -2.84
CA ALA A 101 -12.62 -2.04 -1.99
C ALA A 101 -11.65 -2.01 -0.80
N ILE A 102 -10.39 -1.64 -1.04
CA ILE A 102 -9.36 -1.55 0.01
C ILE A 102 -9.63 -0.34 0.93
N GLN A 103 -9.98 0.83 0.38
CA GLN A 103 -10.32 2.01 1.18
C GLN A 103 -11.48 1.70 2.14
N THR A 104 -12.54 1.08 1.65
CA THR A 104 -13.69 0.68 2.46
C THR A 104 -13.28 -0.28 3.59
N ALA A 105 -12.42 -1.25 3.29
CA ALA A 105 -11.94 -2.20 4.28
C ALA A 105 -11.03 -1.54 5.34
N LEU A 106 -10.15 -0.60 4.93
CA LEU A 106 -9.32 0.19 5.85
C LEU A 106 -10.18 0.98 6.84
N VAL A 107 -11.15 1.73 6.34
CA VAL A 107 -12.06 2.52 7.19
C VAL A 107 -12.80 1.62 8.17
N LYS A 108 -13.34 0.49 7.71
CA LYS A 108 -14.09 -0.46 8.54
C LYS A 108 -13.21 -1.12 9.61
N THR A 109 -11.98 -1.52 9.26
CA THR A 109 -11.14 -2.36 10.13
C THR A 109 -10.27 -1.54 11.06
N VAL A 110 -9.71 -0.43 10.56
CA VAL A 110 -8.77 0.40 11.33
C VAL A 110 -9.47 1.58 11.99
N GLY A 111 -10.51 2.14 11.36
CA GLY A 111 -11.36 3.18 11.94
C GLY A 111 -10.75 4.59 11.92
N LEU A 112 -9.71 4.84 11.10
CA LEU A 112 -9.18 6.18 10.90
C LEU A 112 -10.03 6.94 9.87
N ARG A 113 -9.80 8.24 9.75
CA ARG A 113 -10.53 9.12 8.84
C ARG A 113 -10.47 8.61 7.41
N ASP A 114 -11.61 8.54 6.75
CA ASP A 114 -11.73 8.27 5.31
C ASP A 114 -11.33 9.51 4.50
N ARG A 115 -10.21 9.40 3.77
CA ARG A 115 -9.77 10.43 2.82
C ARG A 115 -10.14 10.08 1.38
N GLY A 116 -10.77 8.92 1.18
CA GLY A 116 -11.26 8.43 -0.10
C GLY A 116 -10.16 7.88 -1.01
N VAL A 117 -10.58 7.56 -2.23
CA VAL A 117 -9.67 7.15 -3.31
C VAL A 117 -9.32 8.34 -4.19
N LYS A 118 -8.06 8.41 -4.66
CA LYS A 118 -7.58 9.54 -5.46
C LYS A 118 -6.84 9.07 -6.70
N SER A 119 -7.10 9.70 -7.83
CA SER A 119 -6.34 9.44 -9.05
C SER A 119 -5.01 10.20 -9.06
N ARG A 120 -3.95 9.55 -9.53
CA ARG A 120 -2.61 10.11 -9.73
C ARG A 120 -1.99 9.54 -11.00
N ASP A 121 -1.51 10.40 -11.88
CA ASP A 121 -0.86 10.04 -13.16
C ASP A 121 0.66 10.20 -13.11
N ASN A 122 1.18 10.95 -12.15
CA ASN A 122 2.57 11.30 -12.00
C ASN A 122 3.39 10.31 -11.15
N LEU A 123 2.78 9.22 -10.66
CA LEU A 123 3.45 8.20 -9.86
C LEU A 123 3.83 7.00 -10.74
N CYS A 124 5.13 6.73 -10.85
CA CYS A 124 5.66 5.68 -11.74
C CYS A 124 5.05 4.29 -11.48
N VAL A 125 4.80 3.95 -10.22
CA VAL A 125 4.16 2.67 -9.85
C VAL A 125 2.77 2.54 -10.46
N LEU A 126 2.02 3.65 -10.58
CA LEU A 126 0.69 3.65 -11.15
C LEU A 126 0.68 3.76 -12.67
N SER A 127 1.60 4.58 -13.24
CA SER A 127 1.57 4.93 -14.65
C SER A 127 2.41 4.02 -15.55
N LYS A 128 3.38 3.26 -14.99
CA LYS A 128 4.34 2.46 -15.76
C LYS A 128 4.26 0.96 -15.53
N THR A 129 3.55 0.47 -14.52
CA THR A 129 3.29 -0.96 -14.32
C THR A 129 2.25 -1.48 -15.31
N LYS A 130 2.37 -2.75 -15.69
CA LYS A 130 1.46 -3.42 -16.63
C LYS A 130 0.23 -4.00 -15.94
N SER A 131 0.35 -4.37 -14.67
CA SER A 131 -0.74 -4.90 -13.87
C SER A 131 -1.70 -3.80 -13.38
N VAL A 132 -2.80 -4.21 -12.77
CA VAL A 132 -3.68 -3.29 -12.04
C VAL A 132 -2.94 -2.82 -10.79
N ALA A 133 -2.48 -1.56 -10.78
CA ALA A 133 -1.65 -1.02 -9.72
C ALA A 133 -2.40 0.00 -8.84
N ILE A 134 -2.13 -0.08 -7.53
CA ILE A 134 -2.58 0.90 -6.53
C ILE A 134 -1.45 1.21 -5.53
N ILE A 135 -1.55 2.37 -4.87
CA ILE A 135 -0.74 2.73 -3.72
C ILE A 135 -1.67 2.93 -2.53
N VAL A 136 -1.36 2.27 -1.42
CA VAL A 136 -2.12 2.35 -0.17
C VAL A 136 -1.35 3.23 0.80
N GLU A 137 -1.87 4.42 1.08
CA GLU A 137 -1.40 5.32 2.13
C GLU A 137 -2.10 4.93 3.43
N THR A 138 -1.45 4.09 4.21
CA THR A 138 -2.05 3.37 5.33
C THR A 138 -2.47 4.29 6.47
N ALA A 139 -1.65 5.28 6.81
CA ALA A 139 -1.90 6.30 7.83
C ALA A 139 -0.83 7.39 7.75
N PHE A 140 -0.95 8.47 8.51
CA PHE A 140 0.06 9.53 8.57
C PHE A 140 1.14 9.22 9.60
N ILE A 141 2.35 8.92 9.14
CA ILE A 141 3.50 8.70 10.03
C ILE A 141 3.88 9.98 10.80
N SER A 142 3.56 11.17 10.27
CA SER A 142 3.76 12.46 10.93
C SER A 142 2.78 12.74 12.08
N ASN A 143 1.66 12.01 12.17
CA ASN A 143 0.69 12.12 13.25
C ASN A 143 1.09 11.21 14.42
N PRO A 144 1.30 11.72 15.64
CA PRO A 144 1.77 10.90 16.76
C PRO A 144 0.87 9.70 17.12
N ASN A 145 -0.45 9.87 17.04
CA ASN A 145 -1.39 8.79 17.34
C ASN A 145 -1.37 7.70 16.25
N GLU A 146 -1.32 8.10 14.99
CA GLU A 146 -1.27 7.16 13.86
C GLU A 146 0.10 6.50 13.76
N ALA A 147 1.19 7.22 14.03
CA ALA A 147 2.55 6.67 14.12
C ALA A 147 2.65 5.57 15.18
N LYS A 148 2.03 5.78 16.36
CA LYS A 148 1.94 4.76 17.41
C LYS A 148 1.17 3.53 16.89
N LEU A 149 0.04 3.73 16.23
CA LEU A 149 -0.78 2.64 15.67
C LEU A 149 -0.01 1.86 14.59
N LEU A 150 0.68 2.55 13.67
CA LEU A 150 1.52 1.95 12.64
C LEU A 150 2.63 1.09 13.24
N LYS A 151 3.26 1.54 14.32
CA LYS A 151 4.33 0.84 15.02
C LYS A 151 3.83 -0.39 15.76
N GLU A 152 2.74 -0.24 16.55
CA GLU A 152 2.28 -1.27 17.49
C GLU A 152 1.37 -2.32 16.83
N LYS A 153 0.61 -1.94 15.80
CA LYS A 153 -0.43 -2.78 15.20
C LYS A 153 -0.36 -2.85 13.66
N PRO A 154 0.80 -3.12 13.05
CA PRO A 154 0.90 -3.20 11.59
C PRO A 154 -0.02 -4.26 10.97
N GLY A 155 -0.35 -5.31 11.72
CA GLY A 155 -1.22 -6.40 11.26
C GLY A 155 -2.66 -5.99 10.96
N ILE A 156 -3.20 -4.95 11.61
CA ILE A 156 -4.57 -4.50 11.32
C ILE A 156 -4.67 -3.84 9.94
N PHE A 157 -3.62 -3.12 9.51
CA PHE A 157 -3.54 -2.54 8.17
C PHE A 157 -3.40 -3.64 7.12
N ALA A 158 -2.50 -4.62 7.35
CA ALA A 158 -2.33 -5.75 6.47
C ALA A 158 -3.64 -6.54 6.29
N LYS A 159 -4.35 -6.81 7.40
CA LYS A 159 -5.66 -7.48 7.37
C LYS A 159 -6.68 -6.68 6.57
N ALA A 160 -6.77 -5.37 6.79
CA ALA A 160 -7.70 -4.51 6.06
C ALA A 160 -7.44 -4.53 4.55
N VAL A 161 -6.16 -4.47 4.14
CA VAL A 161 -5.80 -4.56 2.71
C VAL A 161 -6.15 -5.94 2.15
N ALA A 162 -5.87 -7.04 2.86
CA ALA A 162 -6.24 -8.39 2.43
C ALA A 162 -7.76 -8.54 2.28
N ASP A 163 -8.55 -8.08 3.27
CA ASP A 163 -10.01 -8.09 3.20
C ASP A 163 -10.52 -7.27 1.99
N GLY A 164 -9.88 -6.14 1.69
CA GLY A 164 -10.19 -5.33 0.51
C GLY A 164 -9.91 -6.05 -0.81
N VAL A 165 -8.79 -6.74 -0.92
CA VAL A 165 -8.44 -7.58 -2.08
C VAL A 165 -9.48 -8.69 -2.25
N LYS A 166 -9.84 -9.38 -1.18
CA LYS A 166 -10.88 -10.42 -1.20
C LYS A 166 -12.24 -9.89 -1.66
N ASN A 167 -12.63 -8.71 -1.19
CA ASN A 167 -13.89 -8.08 -1.58
C ASN A 167 -13.89 -7.65 -3.06
N TYR A 168 -12.75 -7.18 -3.57
CA TYR A 168 -12.59 -6.85 -4.99
C TYR A 168 -12.86 -8.04 -5.91
N PHE A 169 -12.47 -9.26 -5.53
CA PHE A 169 -12.71 -10.46 -6.34
C PHE A 169 -14.13 -11.01 -6.22
N LYS A 170 -14.93 -10.53 -5.27
CA LYS A 170 -16.33 -10.93 -5.11
C LYS A 170 -17.30 -9.97 -5.84
N SER A 171 -16.82 -8.80 -6.24
CA SER A 171 -17.60 -7.77 -6.93
C SER A 171 -17.43 -7.86 -8.46
#